data_293f422b7df65dbb40360442dbb47914
#
_entry.id   293f422b7df65dbb40360442dbb47914
#
_cell.length_a   1.000
_cell.length_b   1.000
_cell.length_c   1.000
_cell.angle_alpha   90.00
_cell.angle_beta   90.00
_cell.angle_gamma   90.00
#
_symmetry.space_group_name_H-M   'P 1'
#
loop_
_entity.id
_entity.type
_entity.pdbx_description
1 polymer ?
#
loop_
_entity_poly.entity_id
_entity_poly.type
_entity_poly.pdbx_seq_one_letter_code
_entity_poly.pdbx_strand_id
1 'polypeptide(L)'
;IQVDNIGCTDSIANNYNPFVNIDDSTCLYSPFVFGCSDSSALNYNPLVTADDSSCCYNTGQLFSQIGQDIDGEEVSDRTGWSVSLSSDGNTVATGAYNNDGNGSNSGHVRVFEKSLGIWIQIGDDIDGEASGDLSGRSVYLSSNGNIIAVGAIHNDGNGSNSGHVRIYENIADVWTQIGQDIDGESIMDGSGESVSLSSNGNIVAIGAPFNGSNFDNSNLNGGNAGHVRIYENISGNWQQIGNDIDGEAMSDFSGYNVSLSGDGNTIAIGAEGNDDNGTLSGQVRIYENIGSSWSQIGQDINGEATMDNFGSSVS
;
A
#
# COMPACT_ATOMS: atom_id res chain seq x y z
N ILE A 1 -17.66 -72.31 16.92
CA ILE A 1 -17.95 -71.04 17.58
C ILE A 1 -17.35 -69.98 16.68
N GLN A 2 -18.24 -69.20 16.04
CA GLN A 2 -17.81 -68.04 15.25
C GLN A 2 -17.36 -66.97 16.22
N VAL A 3 -16.14 -66.51 16.13
CA VAL A 3 -15.64 -65.43 16.97
C VAL A 3 -16.03 -64.14 16.27
N ASP A 4 -16.83 -63.33 16.94
CA ASP A 4 -17.18 -61.99 16.42
C ASP A 4 -15.97 -61.08 16.58
N ASN A 5 -15.39 -60.70 15.45
CA ASN A 5 -14.35 -59.67 15.37
C ASN A 5 -15.04 -58.33 15.05
N ILE A 6 -14.89 -57.40 15.96
CA ILE A 6 -15.56 -56.08 15.89
C ILE A 6 -14.54 -55.01 15.45
N GLY A 7 -14.94 -54.10 14.56
CA GLY A 7 -14.10 -52.99 14.05
C GLY A 7 -14.68 -52.36 12.79
N CYS A 8 -13.88 -51.58 12.06
CA CYS A 8 -14.32 -50.96 10.81
C CYS A 8 -14.38 -51.94 9.65
N THR A 9 -15.57 -52.09 9.04
CA THR A 9 -15.81 -52.98 7.88
C THR A 9 -15.81 -52.25 6.55
N ASP A 10 -15.72 -50.94 6.53
CA ASP A 10 -15.71 -50.11 5.31
C ASP A 10 -14.32 -50.11 4.68
N SER A 11 -14.21 -50.68 3.47
CA SER A 11 -12.94 -50.83 2.75
C SER A 11 -12.28 -49.52 2.30
N ILE A 12 -13.02 -48.41 2.34
CA ILE A 12 -12.47 -47.08 2.03
C ILE A 12 -12.00 -46.32 3.29
N ALA A 13 -12.26 -46.84 4.47
CA ALA A 13 -11.77 -46.22 5.69
C ALA A 13 -10.29 -46.54 5.95
N ASN A 14 -9.56 -45.57 6.57
CA ASN A 14 -8.13 -45.72 6.86
C ASN A 14 -7.81 -46.83 7.87
N ASN A 15 -8.76 -47.19 8.70
CA ASN A 15 -8.65 -48.25 9.70
C ASN A 15 -9.46 -49.49 9.35
N TYR A 16 -9.74 -49.69 8.04
CA TYR A 16 -10.37 -50.93 7.53
C TYR A 16 -9.59 -52.16 7.97
N ASN A 17 -10.33 -53.15 8.44
CA ASN A 17 -9.74 -54.43 8.79
C ASN A 17 -10.54 -55.58 8.11
N PRO A 18 -9.98 -56.26 7.11
CA PRO A 18 -10.69 -57.30 6.34
C PRO A 18 -11.07 -58.56 7.16
N PHE A 19 -10.57 -58.67 8.39
CA PHE A 19 -10.86 -59.80 9.28
C PHE A 19 -12.00 -59.51 10.27
N VAL A 20 -12.62 -58.34 10.17
CA VAL A 20 -13.76 -57.92 10.99
C VAL A 20 -15.07 -58.29 10.31
N ASN A 21 -16.00 -58.83 11.07
CA ASN A 21 -17.31 -59.26 10.58
C ASN A 21 -18.48 -58.46 11.22
N ILE A 22 -18.21 -57.60 12.17
CA ILE A 22 -19.19 -56.69 12.79
C ILE A 22 -18.64 -55.26 12.79
N ASP A 23 -19.36 -54.34 12.19
CA ASP A 23 -19.04 -52.92 12.19
C ASP A 23 -19.35 -52.32 13.57
N ASP A 24 -18.40 -51.63 14.14
CA ASP A 24 -18.52 -50.95 15.43
C ASP A 24 -18.68 -49.40 15.29
N SER A 25 -18.86 -48.93 14.06
CA SER A 25 -18.96 -47.50 13.71
C SER A 25 -17.68 -46.68 14.05
N THR A 26 -16.54 -47.33 14.13
CA THR A 26 -15.23 -46.68 14.39
C THR A 26 -14.47 -46.38 13.11
N CYS A 27 -15.10 -46.44 11.92
CA CYS A 27 -14.44 -46.16 10.66
C CYS A 27 -13.87 -44.73 10.64
N LEU A 28 -12.56 -44.61 10.42
CA LEU A 28 -11.85 -43.37 10.28
C LEU A 28 -11.58 -43.09 8.81
N TYR A 29 -12.04 -41.98 8.33
CA TYR A 29 -11.80 -41.51 6.97
C TYR A 29 -10.70 -40.47 6.98
N SER A 30 -9.82 -40.47 5.96
CA SER A 30 -8.87 -39.41 5.80
C SER A 30 -9.60 -38.07 5.71
N PRO A 31 -9.12 -37.01 6.40
CA PRO A 31 -9.65 -35.69 6.16
C PRO A 31 -9.52 -35.36 4.67
N PHE A 32 -10.49 -34.66 4.12
CA PHE A 32 -10.41 -34.20 2.74
C PHE A 32 -9.12 -33.42 2.55
N VAL A 33 -8.30 -33.82 1.60
CA VAL A 33 -7.17 -33.05 1.12
C VAL A 33 -7.70 -32.19 -0.01
N PHE A 34 -7.84 -30.89 0.26
CA PHE A 34 -8.26 -29.91 -0.72
C PHE A 34 -7.09 -29.52 -1.61
N GLY A 35 -7.37 -29.22 -2.88
CA GLY A 35 -6.37 -28.79 -3.85
C GLY A 35 -6.82 -29.05 -5.28
N CYS A 36 -5.90 -28.90 -6.23
CA CYS A 36 -6.16 -29.16 -7.64
C CYS A 36 -6.12 -30.67 -7.95
N SER A 37 -7.23 -31.23 -8.41
CA SER A 37 -7.35 -32.63 -8.84
C SER A 37 -7.15 -32.86 -10.35
N ASP A 38 -6.99 -31.81 -11.16
CA ASP A 38 -6.77 -31.88 -12.57
C ASP A 38 -5.30 -32.15 -12.92
N SER A 39 -5.00 -33.31 -13.48
CA SER A 39 -3.64 -33.72 -13.86
C SER A 39 -2.99 -32.86 -14.96
N SER A 40 -3.76 -32.01 -15.63
CA SER A 40 -3.25 -31.07 -16.63
C SER A 40 -2.80 -29.71 -15.99
N ALA A 41 -3.14 -29.46 -14.73
CA ALA A 41 -2.77 -28.26 -14.03
C ALA A 41 -1.33 -28.31 -13.50
N LEU A 42 -0.69 -27.14 -13.41
CA LEU A 42 0.69 -26.99 -12.90
C LEU A 42 0.83 -27.35 -11.42
N ASN A 43 -0.23 -27.14 -10.65
CA ASN A 43 -0.29 -27.40 -9.22
C ASN A 43 -1.09 -28.66 -8.90
N TYR A 44 -1.19 -29.60 -9.86
CA TYR A 44 -1.81 -30.90 -9.65
C TYR A 44 -1.19 -31.62 -8.46
N ASN A 45 -2.03 -32.11 -7.58
CA ASN A 45 -1.62 -32.96 -6.46
C ASN A 45 -2.39 -34.28 -6.48
N PRO A 46 -1.75 -35.41 -6.76
CA PRO A 46 -2.41 -36.70 -6.86
C PRO A 46 -3.00 -37.21 -5.53
N LEU A 47 -2.70 -36.55 -4.43
CA LEU A 47 -3.25 -36.89 -3.10
C LEU A 47 -4.54 -36.12 -2.77
N VAL A 48 -4.99 -35.24 -3.67
CA VAL A 48 -6.23 -34.48 -3.49
C VAL A 48 -7.44 -35.41 -3.58
N THR A 49 -8.30 -35.31 -2.57
CA THR A 49 -9.56 -36.06 -2.50
C THR A 49 -10.79 -35.18 -2.72
N ALA A 50 -10.62 -33.85 -2.73
CA ALA A 50 -11.66 -32.87 -3.03
C ALA A 50 -11.05 -31.69 -3.80
N ASP A 51 -11.58 -31.42 -5.00
CA ASP A 51 -11.17 -30.26 -5.78
C ASP A 51 -11.69 -28.97 -5.12
N ASP A 52 -10.81 -27.99 -4.94
CA ASP A 52 -11.13 -26.69 -4.34
C ASP A 52 -11.13 -25.56 -5.39
N SER A 53 -11.09 -25.91 -6.68
CA SER A 53 -11.00 -24.98 -7.81
C SER A 53 -9.72 -24.14 -7.84
N SER A 54 -8.66 -24.57 -7.15
CA SER A 54 -7.35 -23.89 -7.11
C SER A 54 -6.44 -24.27 -8.30
N CYS A 55 -6.97 -25.01 -9.32
CA CYS A 55 -6.16 -25.46 -10.44
C CYS A 55 -5.56 -24.30 -11.23
N CYS A 56 -4.22 -24.28 -11.30
CA CYS A 56 -3.46 -23.32 -12.09
C CYS A 56 -3.02 -23.99 -13.39
N TYR A 57 -3.42 -23.45 -14.53
CA TYR A 57 -3.02 -23.95 -15.83
C TYR A 57 -1.93 -23.09 -16.46
N ASN A 58 -0.96 -23.73 -17.11
CA ASN A 58 -0.07 -22.99 -18.00
C ASN A 58 -0.86 -22.59 -19.26
N THR A 59 -1.46 -21.42 -19.22
CA THR A 59 -2.23 -20.89 -20.36
C THR A 59 -1.34 -20.50 -21.53
N GLY A 60 -0.03 -20.70 -21.41
CA GLY A 60 0.94 -20.26 -22.42
C GLY A 60 1.06 -18.75 -22.49
N GLN A 61 0.34 -18.01 -21.62
CA GLN A 61 0.53 -16.58 -21.49
C GLN A 61 1.81 -16.31 -20.70
N LEU A 62 2.89 -16.17 -21.40
CA LEU A 62 4.01 -15.39 -20.90
C LEU A 62 3.46 -14.01 -20.57
N PHE A 63 3.80 -13.46 -19.39
CA PHE A 63 3.56 -12.05 -19.12
C PHE A 63 4.20 -11.27 -20.28
N SER A 64 3.40 -10.53 -21.00
CA SER A 64 3.90 -9.64 -22.05
C SER A 64 3.67 -8.22 -21.63
N GLN A 65 4.67 -7.38 -21.90
CA GLN A 65 4.52 -5.96 -21.69
C GLN A 65 3.32 -5.42 -22.49
N ILE A 66 2.56 -4.55 -21.86
CA ILE A 66 1.45 -3.82 -22.49
C ILE A 66 1.97 -2.45 -22.91
N GLY A 67 1.97 -2.20 -24.20
CA GLY A 67 2.42 -0.93 -24.77
C GLY A 67 3.95 -0.77 -24.79
N GLN A 68 4.38 0.44 -25.05
CA GLN A 68 5.78 0.85 -25.04
C GLN A 68 6.24 1.20 -23.62
N ASP A 69 7.56 1.35 -23.46
CA ASP A 69 8.14 1.92 -22.26
C ASP A 69 7.66 3.37 -22.05
N ILE A 70 7.49 3.76 -20.81
CA ILE A 70 7.26 5.15 -20.40
C ILE A 70 8.60 5.68 -19.92
N ASP A 71 9.32 6.32 -20.83
CA ASP A 71 10.66 6.84 -20.56
C ASP A 71 10.62 8.18 -19.82
N GLY A 72 11.69 8.47 -19.07
CA GLY A 72 11.95 9.80 -18.53
C GLY A 72 12.26 10.80 -19.64
N GLU A 73 12.07 12.07 -19.36
CA GLU A 73 12.32 13.14 -20.33
C GLU A 73 13.79 13.50 -20.43
N GLU A 74 14.46 13.54 -19.28
CA GLU A 74 15.87 13.87 -19.21
C GLU A 74 16.66 12.92 -18.30
N VAL A 75 17.99 13.00 -18.43
CA VAL A 75 18.90 12.20 -17.62
C VAL A 75 18.86 12.65 -16.17
N SER A 76 18.69 11.70 -15.26
CA SER A 76 18.64 11.89 -13.80
C SER A 76 17.30 12.34 -13.22
N ASP A 77 16.26 12.52 -14.01
CA ASP A 77 14.89 12.88 -13.54
C ASP A 77 14.32 11.88 -12.56
N ARG A 78 14.79 10.63 -12.61
CA ARG A 78 14.28 9.52 -11.78
C ARG A 78 12.79 9.22 -12.04
N THR A 79 12.36 9.30 -13.30
CA THR A 79 11.02 8.85 -13.70
C THR A 79 10.78 7.42 -13.25
N GLY A 80 9.62 7.15 -12.70
CA GLY A 80 9.28 5.83 -12.14
C GLY A 80 9.75 5.62 -10.70
N TRP A 81 10.24 6.66 -10.02
CA TRP A 81 10.53 6.57 -8.58
C TRP A 81 9.28 6.20 -7.78
N SER A 82 8.18 6.87 -8.07
CA SER A 82 6.85 6.53 -7.58
C SER A 82 5.94 6.20 -8.76
N VAL A 83 5.11 5.18 -8.62
CA VAL A 83 4.17 4.72 -9.64
C VAL A 83 2.86 4.34 -8.98
N SER A 84 1.75 4.73 -9.59
CA SER A 84 0.41 4.32 -9.18
C SER A 84 -0.43 3.92 -10.38
N LEU A 85 -1.24 2.89 -10.23
CA LEU A 85 -2.10 2.35 -11.28
C LEU A 85 -3.56 2.42 -10.83
N SER A 86 -4.46 2.82 -11.74
CA SER A 86 -5.91 2.70 -11.50
C SER A 86 -6.33 1.25 -11.33
N SER A 87 -7.44 0.98 -10.64
CA SER A 87 -7.86 -0.39 -10.33
C SER A 87 -8.24 -1.22 -11.57
N ASP A 88 -8.58 -0.59 -12.68
CA ASP A 88 -8.84 -1.26 -13.96
C ASP A 88 -7.56 -1.45 -14.82
N GLY A 89 -6.42 -0.91 -14.37
CA GLY A 89 -5.14 -0.99 -15.06
C GLY A 89 -5.09 -0.16 -16.35
N ASN A 90 -5.93 0.85 -16.51
CA ASN A 90 -5.97 1.67 -17.71
C ASN A 90 -5.31 3.05 -17.56
N THR A 91 -5.07 3.50 -16.32
CA THR A 91 -4.40 4.77 -16.05
C THR A 91 -3.19 4.53 -15.16
N VAL A 92 -2.04 5.09 -15.49
CA VAL A 92 -0.81 5.04 -14.70
C VAL A 92 -0.25 6.44 -14.48
N ALA A 93 0.11 6.74 -13.24
CA ALA A 93 0.85 7.93 -12.88
C ALA A 93 2.29 7.56 -12.54
N THR A 94 3.25 8.40 -12.91
CA THR A 94 4.66 8.24 -12.60
C THR A 94 5.27 9.55 -12.14
N GLY A 95 5.95 9.51 -11.00
CA GLY A 95 6.69 10.64 -10.45
C GLY A 95 8.15 10.63 -10.87
N ALA A 96 8.68 11.82 -11.12
CA ALA A 96 10.06 12.12 -11.47
C ALA A 96 10.56 13.28 -10.60
N TYR A 97 10.85 12.99 -9.34
CA TYR A 97 11.08 14.01 -8.32
C TYR A 97 12.34 14.88 -8.53
N ASN A 98 13.26 14.47 -9.40
CA ASN A 98 14.43 15.24 -9.75
C ASN A 98 14.28 16.01 -11.08
N ASN A 99 13.09 16.00 -11.70
CA ASN A 99 12.88 16.75 -12.94
C ASN A 99 13.07 18.25 -12.71
N ASP A 100 13.66 18.93 -13.70
CA ASP A 100 14.04 20.34 -13.65
C ASP A 100 13.05 21.28 -14.38
N GLY A 101 11.89 20.80 -14.81
CA GLY A 101 10.93 21.52 -15.65
C GLY A 101 10.51 22.89 -15.11
N ASN A 102 10.32 23.04 -13.80
CA ASN A 102 10.00 24.29 -13.13
C ASN A 102 11.10 24.77 -12.16
N GLY A 103 12.33 24.32 -12.39
CA GLY A 103 13.50 24.64 -11.57
C GLY A 103 14.24 23.39 -11.13
N SER A 104 15.50 23.54 -10.71
CA SER A 104 16.34 22.41 -10.35
C SER A 104 15.66 21.51 -9.28
N ASN A 105 15.46 20.25 -9.61
CA ASN A 105 14.78 19.27 -8.76
C ASN A 105 13.40 19.75 -8.25
N SER A 106 12.66 20.53 -9.05
CA SER A 106 11.27 20.86 -8.71
C SER A 106 10.39 19.61 -8.67
N GLY A 107 10.74 18.66 -9.51
CA GLY A 107 10.01 17.43 -9.73
C GLY A 107 8.73 17.62 -10.54
N HIS A 108 8.21 16.53 -11.09
CA HIS A 108 6.92 16.50 -11.76
C HIS A 108 6.25 15.13 -11.68
N VAL A 109 4.99 15.10 -12.10
CA VAL A 109 4.22 13.86 -12.30
C VAL A 109 3.60 13.87 -13.69
N ARG A 110 3.71 12.75 -14.39
CA ARG A 110 3.00 12.50 -15.65
C ARG A 110 2.00 11.39 -15.48
N VAL A 111 0.85 11.55 -16.13
CA VAL A 111 -0.22 10.54 -16.11
C VAL A 111 -0.51 10.06 -17.52
N PHE A 112 -0.65 8.76 -17.67
CA PHE A 112 -0.86 8.12 -18.97
C PHE A 112 -2.11 7.25 -18.93
N GLU A 113 -2.87 7.25 -20.02
CA GLU A 113 -4.00 6.36 -20.25
C GLU A 113 -3.65 5.33 -21.34
N LYS A 114 -4.11 4.10 -21.13
CA LYS A 114 -3.95 3.03 -22.11
C LYS A 114 -5.04 3.14 -23.20
N SER A 115 -4.62 3.40 -24.43
CA SER A 115 -5.48 3.43 -25.60
C SER A 115 -4.94 2.51 -26.69
N LEU A 116 -5.77 1.58 -27.16
CA LEU A 116 -5.40 0.60 -28.20
C LEU A 116 -4.08 -0.16 -27.94
N GLY A 117 -3.75 -0.37 -26.68
CA GLY A 117 -2.55 -1.10 -26.25
C GLY A 117 -1.28 -0.26 -26.19
N ILE A 118 -1.37 1.07 -26.29
CA ILE A 118 -0.27 2.01 -26.07
C ILE A 118 -0.59 2.97 -24.92
N TRP A 119 0.44 3.49 -24.25
CA TRP A 119 0.31 4.50 -23.21
C TRP A 119 0.39 5.90 -23.84
N ILE A 120 -0.62 6.71 -23.63
CA ILE A 120 -0.72 8.09 -24.12
C ILE A 120 -0.84 9.00 -22.92
N GLN A 121 0.02 10.02 -22.83
CA GLN A 121 -0.07 11.00 -21.75
C GLN A 121 -1.39 11.76 -21.84
N ILE A 122 -2.04 11.95 -20.69
CA ILE A 122 -3.27 12.73 -20.55
C ILE A 122 -3.00 13.99 -19.73
N GLY A 123 -3.32 15.11 -20.32
CA GLY A 123 -3.02 16.43 -19.75
C GLY A 123 -1.54 16.80 -19.85
N ASP A 124 -1.24 18.00 -19.35
CA ASP A 124 0.12 18.48 -19.20
C ASP A 124 0.77 17.89 -17.93
N ASP A 125 2.08 18.06 -17.80
CA ASP A 125 2.81 17.66 -16.61
C ASP A 125 2.29 18.38 -15.37
N ILE A 126 2.25 17.68 -14.25
CA ILE A 126 1.94 18.26 -12.95
C ILE A 126 3.26 18.63 -12.29
N ASP A 127 3.70 19.85 -12.53
CA ASP A 127 5.00 20.34 -12.06
C ASP A 127 5.03 20.68 -10.57
N GLY A 128 6.20 20.53 -9.96
CA GLY A 128 6.52 21.12 -8.66
C GLY A 128 6.51 22.64 -8.72
N GLU A 129 6.29 23.30 -7.60
CA GLU A 129 6.11 24.75 -7.56
C GLU A 129 7.42 25.52 -7.61
N ALA A 130 8.44 24.98 -6.98
CA ALA A 130 9.74 25.63 -6.89
C ALA A 130 10.91 24.65 -6.94
N SER A 131 12.09 25.20 -7.17
CA SER A 131 13.33 24.41 -7.15
C SER A 131 13.54 23.72 -5.81
N GLY A 132 13.80 22.42 -5.85
CA GLY A 132 14.10 21.63 -4.67
C GLY A 132 12.91 20.97 -4.00
N ASP A 133 11.67 21.22 -4.46
CA ASP A 133 10.44 20.69 -3.84
C ASP A 133 10.34 19.19 -3.88
N LEU A 134 10.96 18.54 -4.87
CA LEU A 134 10.91 17.10 -5.11
C LEU A 134 9.48 16.58 -5.33
N SER A 135 8.64 17.33 -6.06
CA SER A 135 7.27 16.92 -6.41
C SER A 135 7.28 15.60 -7.18
N GLY A 136 6.32 14.70 -6.88
CA GLY A 136 6.32 13.35 -7.42
C GLY A 136 7.20 12.37 -6.65
N ARG A 137 7.66 12.74 -5.43
CA ARG A 137 8.31 11.82 -4.50
C ARG A 137 7.39 10.65 -4.16
N SER A 138 6.12 10.92 -3.96
CA SER A 138 5.04 9.95 -3.86
C SER A 138 3.87 10.34 -4.75
N VAL A 139 3.20 9.34 -5.32
CA VAL A 139 1.97 9.52 -6.12
C VAL A 139 0.98 8.42 -5.81
N TYR A 140 -0.31 8.77 -5.83
CA TYR A 140 -1.38 7.78 -5.67
C TYR A 140 -2.61 8.17 -6.49
N LEU A 141 -3.11 7.24 -7.32
CA LEU A 141 -4.32 7.40 -8.11
C LEU A 141 -5.55 6.84 -7.38
N SER A 142 -6.67 7.54 -7.48
CA SER A 142 -7.98 6.95 -7.16
C SER A 142 -8.28 5.73 -8.04
N SER A 143 -9.22 4.89 -7.60
CA SER A 143 -9.55 3.65 -8.31
C SER A 143 -9.93 3.84 -9.78
N ASN A 144 -10.56 4.95 -10.12
CA ASN A 144 -10.97 5.27 -11.50
C ASN A 144 -9.91 6.07 -12.29
N GLY A 145 -8.75 6.39 -11.68
CA GLY A 145 -7.68 7.15 -12.31
C GLY A 145 -7.93 8.65 -12.50
N ASN A 146 -9.07 9.20 -12.01
CA ASN A 146 -9.42 10.59 -12.23
C ASN A 146 -8.93 11.56 -11.16
N ILE A 147 -8.50 11.05 -10.00
CA ILE A 147 -7.95 11.87 -8.91
C ILE A 147 -6.56 11.36 -8.58
N ILE A 148 -5.61 12.27 -8.39
CA ILE A 148 -4.24 11.96 -8.05
C ILE A 148 -3.78 12.79 -6.85
N ALA A 149 -3.12 12.16 -5.88
CA ALA A 149 -2.38 12.84 -4.84
C ALA A 149 -0.88 12.81 -5.19
N VAL A 150 -0.21 13.95 -4.99
CA VAL A 150 1.21 14.17 -5.30
C VAL A 150 1.90 14.76 -4.09
N GLY A 151 2.92 14.07 -3.58
CA GLY A 151 3.76 14.53 -2.49
C GLY A 151 5.01 15.25 -2.99
N ALA A 152 5.36 16.36 -2.30
CA ALA A 152 6.55 17.18 -2.52
C ALA A 152 7.23 17.43 -1.18
N ILE A 153 8.11 16.53 -0.77
CA ILE A 153 8.63 16.41 0.60
C ILE A 153 9.53 17.57 1.06
N HIS A 154 10.08 18.32 0.13
CA HIS A 154 10.95 19.43 0.44
C HIS A 154 10.31 20.79 0.15
N ASN A 155 8.99 20.84 -0.12
CA ASN A 155 8.31 22.11 -0.28
C ASN A 155 8.41 22.94 1.01
N ASP A 156 8.59 24.25 0.86
CA ASP A 156 8.87 25.19 1.94
C ASP A 156 7.62 25.98 2.40
N GLY A 157 6.40 25.55 1.99
CA GLY A 157 5.14 26.30 2.21
C GLY A 157 4.88 26.68 3.67
N ASN A 158 5.19 25.81 4.61
CA ASN A 158 5.07 26.08 6.05
C ASN A 158 6.42 26.02 6.79
N GLY A 159 7.51 26.19 6.07
CA GLY A 159 8.89 26.18 6.58
C GLY A 159 9.78 25.26 5.80
N SER A 160 11.10 25.41 5.98
CA SER A 160 12.08 24.66 5.18
C SER A 160 11.86 23.16 5.26
N ASN A 161 11.64 22.52 4.10
CA ASN A 161 11.37 21.10 3.95
C ASN A 161 10.19 20.61 4.83
N SER A 162 9.19 21.43 5.06
CA SER A 162 7.96 20.98 5.75
C SER A 162 7.25 19.92 4.92
N GLY A 163 7.40 20.00 3.61
CA GLY A 163 6.69 19.19 2.64
C GLY A 163 5.22 19.59 2.50
N HIS A 164 4.61 19.14 1.42
CA HIS A 164 3.18 19.24 1.20
C HIS A 164 2.63 18.12 0.33
N VAL A 165 1.30 18.05 0.24
CA VAL A 165 0.57 17.22 -0.71
C VAL A 165 -0.44 18.08 -1.46
N ARG A 166 -0.46 17.96 -2.78
CA ARG A 166 -1.48 18.53 -3.66
C ARG A 166 -2.29 17.43 -4.29
N ILE A 167 -3.60 17.64 -4.40
CA ILE A 167 -4.51 16.70 -5.02
C ILE A 167 -5.13 17.33 -6.26
N TYR A 168 -5.18 16.57 -7.35
CA TYR A 168 -5.69 17.03 -8.63
C TYR A 168 -6.79 16.11 -9.13
N GLU A 169 -7.74 16.69 -9.86
CA GLU A 169 -8.78 16.00 -10.61
C GLU A 169 -8.58 16.23 -12.11
N ASN A 170 -8.73 15.17 -12.89
CA ASN A 170 -8.75 15.26 -14.34
C ASN A 170 -10.12 15.73 -14.80
N ILE A 171 -10.16 16.93 -15.37
CA ILE A 171 -11.36 17.51 -15.98
C ILE A 171 -11.10 17.71 -17.48
N ALA A 172 -11.62 16.79 -18.31
CA ALA A 172 -11.43 16.83 -19.77
C ALA A 172 -9.95 16.94 -20.18
N ASP A 173 -9.13 16.05 -19.68
CA ASP A 173 -7.67 15.95 -19.89
C ASP A 173 -6.88 17.16 -19.36
N VAL A 174 -7.42 17.87 -18.39
CA VAL A 174 -6.71 18.94 -17.67
C VAL A 174 -6.66 18.59 -16.18
N TRP A 175 -5.47 18.44 -15.65
CA TRP A 175 -5.27 18.23 -14.21
C TRP A 175 -5.47 19.53 -13.47
N THR A 176 -6.54 19.59 -12.69
CA THR A 176 -6.95 20.78 -11.93
C THR A 176 -6.85 20.48 -10.44
N GLN A 177 -6.15 21.33 -9.70
CA GLN A 177 -6.01 21.13 -8.25
C GLN A 177 -7.35 21.25 -7.53
N ILE A 178 -7.60 20.33 -6.60
CA ILE A 178 -8.78 20.32 -5.73
C ILE A 178 -8.38 20.88 -4.36
N GLY A 179 -8.95 22.04 -4.03
CA GLY A 179 -8.75 22.66 -2.73
C GLY A 179 -7.37 23.31 -2.58
N GLN A 180 -6.99 23.53 -1.34
CA GLN A 180 -5.70 24.10 -0.94
C GLN A 180 -4.62 23.04 -0.84
N ASP A 181 -3.37 23.48 -0.81
CA ASP A 181 -2.24 22.64 -0.43
C ASP A 181 -2.44 22.08 0.98
N ILE A 182 -1.98 20.88 1.21
CA ILE A 182 -1.96 20.27 2.54
C ILE A 182 -0.51 20.28 3.01
N ASP A 183 -0.14 21.37 3.68
CA ASP A 183 1.24 21.58 4.13
C ASP A 183 1.62 20.72 5.33
N GLY A 184 2.90 20.41 5.44
CA GLY A 184 3.50 19.87 6.66
C GLY A 184 3.36 20.89 7.80
N GLU A 185 3.42 20.42 9.04
CA GLU A 185 3.16 21.27 10.20
C GLU A 185 4.39 22.08 10.62
N SER A 186 5.56 21.52 10.42
CA SER A 186 6.81 22.10 10.91
C SER A 186 7.95 21.90 9.92
N ILE A 187 9.02 22.65 10.15
CA ILE A 187 10.28 22.54 9.42
C ILE A 187 10.80 21.10 9.49
N MET A 188 11.22 20.57 8.35
CA MET A 188 11.83 19.25 8.19
C MET A 188 10.88 18.07 8.42
N ASP A 189 9.57 18.25 8.46
CA ASP A 189 8.59 17.15 8.62
C ASP A 189 8.59 16.18 7.44
N GLY A 190 8.91 16.64 6.24
CA GLY A 190 8.88 15.85 5.03
C GLY A 190 7.48 15.29 4.72
N SER A 191 6.43 16.08 4.99
CA SER A 191 5.04 15.72 4.69
C SER A 191 4.88 15.38 3.21
N GLY A 192 4.23 14.26 2.90
CA GLY A 192 4.13 13.75 1.52
C GLY A 192 5.23 12.77 1.13
N GLU A 193 6.04 12.25 2.08
CA GLU A 193 6.94 11.10 1.78
C GLU A 193 6.12 9.90 1.30
N SER A 194 4.96 9.68 1.89
CA SER A 194 3.99 8.71 1.44
C SER A 194 2.59 9.30 1.38
N VAL A 195 1.81 8.87 0.37
CA VAL A 195 0.40 9.26 0.20
C VAL A 195 -0.43 8.05 -0.17
N SER A 196 -1.68 8.01 0.27
CA SER A 196 -2.65 6.99 -0.14
C SER A 196 -4.06 7.59 -0.20
N LEU A 197 -4.82 7.28 -1.26
CA LEU A 197 -6.20 7.74 -1.47
C LEU A 197 -7.21 6.62 -1.24
N SER A 198 -8.37 6.97 -0.72
CA SER A 198 -9.56 6.11 -0.84
C SER A 198 -9.93 5.89 -2.30
N SER A 199 -10.71 4.85 -2.58
CA SER A 199 -11.11 4.46 -3.94
C SER A 199 -11.74 5.61 -4.75
N ASN A 200 -12.52 6.45 -4.10
CA ASN A 200 -13.18 7.60 -4.73
C ASN A 200 -12.35 8.89 -4.73
N GLY A 201 -11.15 8.88 -4.13
CA GLY A 201 -10.26 10.04 -4.02
C GLY A 201 -10.69 11.11 -3.03
N ASN A 202 -11.72 10.86 -2.21
CA ASN A 202 -12.23 11.86 -1.26
C ASN A 202 -11.53 11.85 0.10
N ILE A 203 -10.76 10.82 0.39
CA ILE A 203 -9.96 10.73 1.62
C ILE A 203 -8.51 10.49 1.24
N VAL A 204 -7.59 11.23 1.85
CA VAL A 204 -6.15 11.09 1.66
C VAL A 204 -5.46 10.89 3.01
N ALA A 205 -4.57 9.91 3.08
CA ALA A 205 -3.62 9.74 4.16
C ALA A 205 -2.24 10.22 3.71
N ILE A 206 -1.55 10.96 4.58
CA ILE A 206 -0.27 11.62 4.33
C ILE A 206 0.69 11.28 5.45
N GLY A 207 1.81 10.66 5.10
CA GLY A 207 2.92 10.39 6.01
C GLY A 207 3.93 11.52 6.04
N ALA A 208 4.40 11.84 7.24
CA ALA A 208 5.47 12.79 7.53
C ALA A 208 6.48 12.15 8.49
N PRO A 209 7.36 11.25 8.00
CA PRO A 209 8.18 10.39 8.84
C PRO A 209 9.27 11.16 9.63
N PHE A 210 9.61 12.37 9.22
CA PHE A 210 10.62 13.15 9.88
C PHE A 210 10.04 14.12 10.93
N ASN A 211 8.70 14.12 11.14
CA ASN A 211 8.07 14.93 12.18
C ASN A 211 8.57 14.50 13.57
N GLY A 212 8.92 15.49 14.39
CA GLY A 212 9.45 15.27 15.72
C GLY A 212 8.64 15.91 16.85
N SER A 213 7.45 16.41 16.56
CA SER A 213 6.69 17.32 17.41
C SER A 213 6.31 16.80 18.80
N ASN A 214 6.26 15.47 19.00
CA ASN A 214 5.87 14.91 20.29
C ASN A 214 6.97 14.85 21.34
N PHE A 215 8.23 15.13 20.98
CA PHE A 215 9.39 14.87 21.86
C PHE A 215 10.19 16.11 22.27
N ASP A 216 9.71 17.32 22.09
CA ASP A 216 10.28 18.58 22.53
C ASP A 216 10.50 19.60 21.39
N ASN A 217 9.69 20.65 21.39
CA ASN A 217 9.83 21.82 20.51
C ASN A 217 11.14 22.62 20.68
N SER A 218 12.08 22.19 21.51
CA SER A 218 13.32 22.90 21.82
C SER A 218 14.53 22.47 21.00
N ASN A 219 14.42 21.35 20.23
CA ASN A 219 15.48 20.85 19.36
C ASN A 219 14.98 20.60 17.94
N LEU A 220 15.51 21.34 16.97
CA LEU A 220 15.33 21.12 15.53
C LEU A 220 15.81 19.73 15.04
N ASN A 221 16.23 18.88 15.97
CA ASN A 221 16.57 17.46 15.78
C ASN A 221 15.61 16.55 16.55
N GLY A 222 14.35 16.95 16.71
CA GLY A 222 13.34 16.26 17.50
C GLY A 222 12.96 14.89 16.95
N GLY A 223 13.91 14.01 16.90
CA GLY A 223 13.77 12.57 16.97
C GLY A 223 13.05 11.81 15.87
N ASN A 224 12.51 12.44 14.82
CA ASN A 224 11.89 11.73 13.69
C ASN A 224 10.97 10.56 14.12
N ALA A 225 10.09 10.80 15.10
CA ALA A 225 9.10 9.77 15.46
C ALA A 225 8.15 9.53 14.29
N GLY A 226 7.91 10.55 13.53
CA GLY A 226 6.97 10.56 12.41
C GLY A 226 5.52 10.65 12.86
N HIS A 227 4.66 11.02 11.91
CA HIS A 227 3.21 10.97 12.09
C HIS A 227 2.48 10.74 10.77
N VAL A 228 1.18 10.47 10.88
CA VAL A 228 0.26 10.39 9.74
C VAL A 228 -0.94 11.28 10.01
N ARG A 229 -1.31 12.09 9.01
CA ARG A 229 -2.53 12.88 9.01
C ARG A 229 -3.47 12.42 7.90
N ILE A 230 -4.76 12.36 8.20
CA ILE A 230 -5.77 11.94 7.25
C ILE A 230 -6.76 13.09 7.03
N TYR A 231 -7.09 13.35 5.77
CA TYR A 231 -7.96 14.44 5.37
C TYR A 231 -9.12 13.94 4.51
N GLU A 232 -10.27 14.59 4.64
CA GLU A 232 -11.45 14.38 3.80
C GLU A 232 -11.73 15.65 2.99
N ASN A 233 -12.09 15.47 1.72
CA ASN A 233 -12.55 16.55 0.86
C ASN A 233 -14.00 16.89 1.17
N ILE A 234 -14.23 18.05 1.75
CA ILE A 234 -15.58 18.58 2.00
C ILE A 234 -15.83 19.76 1.07
N SER A 235 -16.51 19.51 -0.05
CA SER A 235 -16.88 20.54 -1.02
C SER A 235 -15.68 21.32 -1.58
N GLY A 236 -14.60 20.63 -1.89
CA GLY A 236 -13.39 21.21 -2.46
C GLY A 236 -12.40 21.76 -1.41
N ASN A 237 -12.58 21.46 -0.13
CA ASN A 237 -11.65 21.84 0.92
C ASN A 237 -11.21 20.59 1.70
N TRP A 238 -9.92 20.42 1.88
CA TRP A 238 -9.36 19.32 2.66
C TRP A 238 -9.42 19.65 4.15
N GLN A 239 -10.14 18.81 4.90
CA GLN A 239 -10.30 18.95 6.35
C GLN A 239 -9.77 17.69 7.03
N GLN A 240 -8.97 17.86 8.07
CA GLN A 240 -8.39 16.74 8.80
C GLN A 240 -9.47 15.94 9.54
N ILE A 241 -9.39 14.62 9.47
CA ILE A 241 -10.25 13.68 10.18
C ILE A 241 -9.51 13.18 11.41
N GLY A 242 -9.99 13.55 12.59
CA GLY A 242 -9.37 13.14 13.85
C GLY A 242 -8.08 13.89 14.15
N ASN A 243 -7.33 13.33 15.09
CA ASN A 243 -6.01 13.83 15.47
C ASN A 243 -4.93 13.11 14.64
N ASP A 244 -3.73 13.64 14.70
CA ASP A 244 -2.54 13.00 14.17
C ASP A 244 -2.38 11.59 14.76
N ILE A 245 -1.87 10.68 13.95
CA ILE A 245 -1.46 9.36 14.40
C ILE A 245 0.07 9.39 14.52
N ASP A 246 0.53 9.62 15.73
CA ASP A 246 1.94 9.83 16.01
C ASP A 246 2.74 8.51 16.07
N GLY A 247 4.05 8.61 15.77
CA GLY A 247 5.02 7.58 16.07
C GLY A 247 5.18 7.39 17.59
N GLU A 248 5.63 6.22 18.01
CA GLU A 248 5.72 5.86 19.43
C GLU A 248 7.03 6.31 20.07
N ALA A 249 8.09 6.29 19.29
CA ALA A 249 9.41 6.66 19.78
C ALA A 249 10.23 7.43 18.74
N MET A 250 11.33 8.03 19.21
CA MET A 250 12.28 8.75 18.37
C MET A 250 12.92 7.82 17.34
N SER A 251 13.00 8.29 16.10
CA SER A 251 13.56 7.55 14.96
C SER A 251 12.76 6.33 14.50
N ASP A 252 11.48 6.22 14.87
CA ASP A 252 10.58 5.19 14.35
C ASP A 252 10.22 5.44 12.90
N PHE A 253 10.24 6.70 12.45
CA PHE A 253 9.83 7.12 11.11
C PHE A 253 8.40 6.66 10.75
N SER A 254 7.46 6.74 11.71
CA SER A 254 6.06 6.40 11.49
C SER A 254 5.47 7.24 10.34
N GLY A 255 4.78 6.58 9.39
CA GLY A 255 4.32 7.24 8.17
C GLY A 255 5.34 7.23 7.02
N TYR A 256 6.45 6.49 7.14
CA TYR A 256 7.36 6.27 6.01
C TYR A 256 6.63 5.63 4.83
N ASN A 257 5.70 4.73 5.12
CA ASN A 257 4.75 4.20 4.14
C ASN A 257 3.36 4.10 4.76
N VAL A 258 2.33 4.44 3.97
CA VAL A 258 0.92 4.38 4.40
C VAL A 258 0.06 3.71 3.34
N SER A 259 -0.94 2.95 3.77
CA SER A 259 -1.95 2.37 2.91
C SER A 259 -3.34 2.54 3.50
N LEU A 260 -4.22 3.21 2.77
CA LEU A 260 -5.61 3.47 3.14
C LEU A 260 -6.53 2.47 2.44
N SER A 261 -7.48 1.91 3.16
CA SER A 261 -8.52 1.07 2.57
C SER A 261 -9.35 1.84 1.54
N GLY A 262 -9.94 1.11 0.60
CA GLY A 262 -10.72 1.72 -0.49
C GLY A 262 -11.92 2.58 -0.01
N ASP A 263 -12.49 2.27 1.14
CA ASP A 263 -13.55 3.06 1.77
C ASP A 263 -13.03 4.23 2.64
N GLY A 264 -11.72 4.30 2.86
CA GLY A 264 -11.07 5.33 3.66
C GLY A 264 -11.21 5.16 5.17
N ASN A 265 -11.69 4.01 5.65
CA ASN A 265 -11.98 3.80 7.07
C ASN A 265 -10.89 3.02 7.82
N THR A 266 -9.95 2.40 7.12
CA THR A 266 -8.85 1.65 7.74
C THR A 266 -7.53 2.09 7.12
N ILE A 267 -6.51 2.26 7.94
CA ILE A 267 -5.17 2.62 7.49
C ILE A 267 -4.12 1.71 8.13
N ALA A 268 -3.17 1.26 7.31
CA ALA A 268 -1.93 0.65 7.75
C ALA A 268 -0.79 1.67 7.67
N ILE A 269 0.02 1.75 8.73
CA ILE A 269 1.12 2.71 8.88
C ILE A 269 2.40 1.94 9.16
N GLY A 270 3.40 2.12 8.32
CA GLY A 270 4.73 1.58 8.51
C GLY A 270 5.64 2.54 9.27
N ALA A 271 6.44 1.98 10.17
CA ALA A 271 7.47 2.64 10.97
C ALA A 271 8.75 1.79 10.89
N GLU A 272 9.51 1.96 9.79
CA GLU A 272 10.65 1.08 9.47
C GLU A 272 11.81 1.18 10.46
N GLY A 273 11.88 2.29 11.18
CA GLY A 273 12.92 2.55 12.18
C GLY A 273 12.60 2.04 13.57
N ASN A 274 11.39 1.50 13.82
CA ASN A 274 11.00 1.06 15.17
C ASN A 274 11.93 -0.03 15.71
N ASP A 275 12.28 0.09 17.01
CA ASP A 275 13.28 -0.72 17.69
C ASP A 275 12.69 -1.76 18.69
N ASP A 276 11.37 -1.93 18.73
CA ASP A 276 10.69 -2.74 19.77
C ASP A 276 11.17 -4.20 19.84
N ASN A 277 11.50 -4.78 18.69
CA ASN A 277 11.99 -6.17 18.61
C ASN A 277 13.47 -6.26 18.17
N GLY A 278 14.21 -5.17 18.33
CA GLY A 278 15.61 -5.02 17.98
C GLY A 278 15.84 -3.82 17.06
N THR A 279 17.06 -3.33 17.03
CA THR A 279 17.43 -2.12 16.26
C THR A 279 16.98 -2.23 14.82
N LEU A 280 16.16 -1.25 14.35
CA LEU A 280 15.56 -1.20 13.02
C LEU A 280 14.80 -2.48 12.67
N SER A 281 14.13 -3.09 13.64
CA SER A 281 13.25 -4.25 13.36
C SER A 281 12.05 -3.82 12.52
N GLY A 282 11.60 -2.60 12.72
CA GLY A 282 10.44 -2.03 12.07
C GLY A 282 9.11 -2.53 12.62
N GLN A 283 8.04 -1.83 12.28
CA GLN A 283 6.70 -2.05 12.82
C GLN A 283 5.63 -1.64 11.81
N VAL A 284 4.48 -2.28 11.87
CA VAL A 284 3.24 -1.83 11.22
C VAL A 284 2.13 -1.73 12.26
N ARG A 285 1.43 -0.60 12.29
CA ARG A 285 0.23 -0.38 13.08
C ARG A 285 -0.98 -0.17 12.19
N ILE A 286 -2.12 -0.70 12.58
CA ILE A 286 -3.37 -0.60 11.83
C ILE A 286 -4.40 0.15 12.65
N TYR A 287 -5.07 1.14 12.03
CA TYR A 287 -6.07 1.97 12.68
C TYR A 287 -7.38 1.95 11.91
N GLU A 288 -8.48 2.09 12.63
CA GLU A 288 -9.84 2.23 12.10
C GLU A 288 -10.43 3.56 12.54
N ASN A 289 -11.17 4.21 11.63
CA ASN A 289 -11.92 5.43 11.92
C ASN A 289 -13.23 5.11 12.63
N ILE A 290 -13.34 5.50 13.87
CA ILE A 290 -14.56 5.35 14.68
C ILE A 290 -15.09 6.72 15.07
N GLY A 291 -16.08 7.23 14.33
CA GLY A 291 -16.70 8.51 14.62
C GLY A 291 -15.75 9.71 14.53
N SER A 292 -14.94 9.75 13.49
CA SER A 292 -13.93 10.78 13.25
C SER A 292 -12.74 10.75 14.23
N SER A 293 -12.47 9.59 14.82
CA SER A 293 -11.28 9.34 15.65
C SER A 293 -10.60 8.07 15.16
N TRP A 294 -9.28 8.09 15.03
CA TRP A 294 -8.50 6.92 14.66
C TRP A 294 -8.15 6.12 15.90
N SER A 295 -8.53 4.85 15.89
CA SER A 295 -8.29 3.90 16.99
C SER A 295 -7.52 2.71 16.46
N GLN A 296 -6.42 2.36 17.12
CA GLN A 296 -5.64 1.19 16.72
C GLN A 296 -6.47 -0.09 16.87
N ILE A 297 -6.42 -0.95 15.86
CA ILE A 297 -7.02 -2.28 15.87
C ILE A 297 -5.93 -3.35 15.91
N GLY A 298 -6.09 -4.27 16.88
CA GLY A 298 -5.09 -5.31 17.11
C GLY A 298 -3.88 -4.83 17.89
N GLN A 299 -2.83 -5.61 17.83
CA GLN A 299 -1.53 -5.32 18.42
C GLN A 299 -0.57 -4.85 17.32
N ASP A 300 0.54 -4.26 17.72
CA ASP A 300 1.64 -3.93 16.82
C ASP A 300 2.14 -5.18 16.10
N ILE A 301 2.43 -5.01 14.83
CA ILE A 301 3.02 -6.05 14.00
C ILE A 301 4.49 -5.69 13.84
N ASN A 302 5.34 -6.30 14.65
CA ASN A 302 6.77 -6.00 14.68
C ASN A 302 7.56 -6.91 13.73
N GLY A 303 8.64 -6.38 13.18
CA GLY A 303 9.65 -7.18 12.47
C GLY A 303 10.22 -8.26 13.38
N GLU A 304 10.67 -9.35 12.80
CA GLU A 304 11.11 -10.55 13.56
C GLU A 304 12.52 -10.40 14.15
N ALA A 305 13.37 -9.60 13.51
CA ALA A 305 14.77 -9.44 13.90
C ALA A 305 15.32 -8.03 13.64
N THR A 306 16.46 -7.74 14.22
CA THR A 306 17.25 -6.52 14.00
C THR A 306 17.52 -6.31 12.50
N MET A 307 17.30 -5.08 12.00
CA MET A 307 17.49 -4.65 10.60
C MET A 307 16.53 -5.28 9.59
N ASP A 308 15.39 -5.78 10.01
CA ASP A 308 14.35 -6.25 9.08
C ASP A 308 13.67 -5.09 8.35
N ASN A 309 13.68 -3.88 8.93
CA ASN A 309 13.00 -2.70 8.42
C ASN A 309 11.54 -2.99 8.04
N PHE A 310 10.85 -3.80 8.84
CA PHE A 310 9.46 -4.17 8.60
C PHE A 310 8.58 -2.91 8.55
N GLY A 311 7.65 -2.87 7.61
CA GLY A 311 6.84 -1.67 7.40
C GLY A 311 7.46 -0.63 6.45
N SER A 312 8.62 -0.89 5.83
CA SER A 312 9.15 -0.05 4.76
C SER A 312 8.23 0.01 3.54
N SER A 313 7.31 -0.94 3.40
CA SER A 313 6.22 -0.94 2.43
C SER A 313 4.99 -1.60 3.02
N VAL A 314 3.83 -1.01 2.83
CA VAL A 314 2.50 -1.52 3.18
C VAL A 314 1.51 -1.29 2.02
N SER A 315 0.53 -2.21 1.84
CA SER A 315 -0.50 -2.08 0.79
C SER A 315 -1.79 -2.81 1.17
#